data_0d585ab9bb45aba2f2441d1c0f3ad7ac
#
_entry.id   0d585ab9bb45aba2f2441d1c0f3ad7ac
#
_cell.length_a   1.000
_cell.length_b   1.000
_cell.length_c   1.000
_cell.angle_alpha   90.00
_cell.angle_beta   90.00
_cell.angle_gamma   90.00
#
_symmetry.space_group_name_H-M   'P 1'
#
loop_
_entity.id
_entity.type
_entity.pdbx_description
1 polymer ?
#
loop_
_entity_poly.entity_id
_entity_poly.type
_entity_poly.pdbx_seq_one_letter_code
_entity_poly.pdbx_strand_id
1 'polypeptide(L)'
;RYVGMGGALDALGADISTIGTNPAGIGLFRHSMANVSFGFVSQQDGKSFANGNTTNMSFDQAGFVYSKRTGRNSFLNLAFNYHKSRNFNYILSAAGALKGASQNKLSYMKGAEGVFNIYNDNGTFLADDNSFSQVDYLYYNALLSDADGAFYYNNATNYMFNRANTGYIGEYDFNISGNINDRVYLG
;
A
#
# COMPACT_ATOMS: atom_id res chain seq x y z
N ARG A 1 17.09 1.71 14.40
CA ARG A 1 16.98 1.41 15.85
C ARG A 1 15.52 1.57 16.32
N TYR A 2 14.85 2.68 16.03
CA TYR A 2 13.45 2.97 16.42
C TYR A 2 12.47 1.86 15.97
N VAL A 3 12.50 1.50 14.71
CA VAL A 3 11.62 0.45 14.14
C VAL A 3 11.93 -0.92 14.77
N GLY A 4 13.22 -1.23 14.98
CA GLY A 4 13.63 -2.50 15.57
C GLY A 4 13.23 -2.68 17.05
N MET A 5 12.87 -1.59 17.72
CA MET A 5 12.37 -1.59 19.10
C MET A 5 10.86 -1.32 19.20
N GLY A 6 10.15 -1.41 18.08
CA GLY A 6 8.70 -1.23 18.04
C GLY A 6 8.22 0.15 18.47
N GLY A 7 9.05 1.19 18.28
CA GLY A 7 8.72 2.55 18.67
C GLY A 7 8.98 2.91 20.13
N ALA A 8 9.55 2.01 20.94
CA ALA A 8 9.78 2.22 22.37
C ALA A 8 10.96 3.16 22.70
N LEU A 9 11.36 4.04 21.77
CA LEU A 9 12.52 4.94 21.91
C LEU A 9 12.15 6.42 22.06
N ASP A 10 10.88 6.75 22.16
CA ASP A 10 10.42 8.15 22.19
C ASP A 10 11.05 8.97 23.33
N ALA A 11 11.36 8.33 24.44
CA ALA A 11 11.98 8.98 25.59
C ALA A 11 13.51 9.02 25.56
N LEU A 12 14.17 8.25 24.66
CA LEU A 12 15.63 8.08 24.72
C LEU A 12 16.41 9.22 24.08
N GLY A 13 15.86 9.95 23.14
CA GLY A 13 16.56 11.02 22.41
C GLY A 13 17.88 10.58 21.75
N ALA A 14 18.61 11.51 21.16
CA ALA A 14 19.88 11.29 20.46
C ALA A 14 19.80 10.24 19.33
N ASP A 15 18.62 10.08 18.75
CA ASP A 15 18.38 9.29 17.53
C ASP A 15 17.59 10.12 16.54
N ILE A 16 18.10 10.26 15.31
CA ILE A 16 17.44 11.09 14.28
C ILE A 16 16.07 10.52 13.86
N SER A 17 15.85 9.22 14.04
CA SER A 17 14.58 8.59 13.73
C SER A 17 13.44 8.98 14.69
N THR A 18 13.75 9.61 15.82
CA THR A 18 12.76 10.12 16.78
C THR A 18 12.37 11.58 16.57
N ILE A 19 12.85 12.21 15.51
CA ILE A 19 12.67 13.65 15.23
C ILE A 19 11.20 14.08 15.24
N GLY A 20 10.29 13.23 14.70
CA GLY A 20 8.86 13.51 14.65
C GLY A 20 8.11 13.26 15.96
N THR A 21 8.65 12.40 16.84
CA THR A 21 7.98 12.02 18.10
C THR A 21 8.58 12.73 19.32
N ASN A 22 9.88 13.01 19.29
CA ASN A 22 10.59 13.71 20.35
C ASN A 22 11.61 14.72 19.79
N PRO A 23 11.16 15.87 19.29
CA PRO A 23 12.04 16.87 18.69
C PRO A 23 13.10 17.39 19.68
N ALA A 24 12.79 17.50 20.96
CA ALA A 24 13.74 17.93 22.00
C ALA A 24 14.86 16.91 22.22
N GLY A 25 14.62 15.63 21.89
CA GLY A 25 15.62 14.57 21.95
C GLY A 25 16.81 14.78 21.01
N ILE A 26 16.64 15.55 19.93
CA ILE A 26 17.73 15.97 19.05
C ILE A 26 18.68 16.93 19.76
N GLY A 27 18.23 17.63 20.79
CA GLY A 27 19.06 18.49 21.64
C GLY A 27 20.16 17.74 22.41
N LEU A 28 20.10 16.41 22.50
CA LEU A 28 21.11 15.56 23.11
C LEU A 28 22.38 15.35 22.25
N PHE A 29 22.31 15.68 20.96
CA PHE A 29 23.48 15.57 20.10
C PHE A 29 24.53 16.61 20.46
N ARG A 30 25.78 16.15 20.61
CA ARG A 30 26.94 16.99 20.89
C ARG A 30 27.94 17.02 19.72
N HIS A 31 27.72 16.17 18.73
CA HIS A 31 28.52 16.07 17.52
C HIS A 31 27.61 16.01 16.30
N SER A 32 28.07 16.59 15.21
CA SER A 32 27.39 16.44 13.92
C SER A 32 27.48 15.00 13.44
N MET A 33 26.39 14.49 12.86
CA MET A 33 26.35 13.15 12.32
C MET A 33 25.49 13.08 11.05
N ALA A 34 25.76 12.10 10.22
CA ALA A 34 24.92 11.71 9.10
C ALA A 34 24.58 10.24 9.21
N ASN A 35 23.41 9.89 8.71
CA ASN A 35 22.91 8.51 8.73
C ASN A 35 22.21 8.22 7.41
N VAL A 36 22.37 6.97 6.92
CA VAL A 36 21.70 6.45 5.74
C VAL A 36 21.26 5.02 6.04
N SER A 37 20.05 4.67 5.65
CA SER A 37 19.49 3.34 5.86
C SER A 37 18.84 2.79 4.59
N PHE A 38 19.05 1.52 4.34
CA PHE A 38 18.45 0.75 3.25
C PHE A 38 17.72 -0.46 3.82
N GLY A 39 16.58 -0.77 3.24
CA GLY A 39 15.79 -1.95 3.56
C GLY A 39 15.67 -2.89 2.36
N PHE A 40 15.43 -4.16 2.65
CA PHE A 40 15.10 -5.16 1.65
C PHE A 40 13.78 -5.82 2.04
N VAL A 41 12.87 -5.88 1.09
CA VAL A 41 11.62 -6.63 1.22
C VAL A 41 11.74 -7.85 0.32
N SER A 42 11.73 -9.04 0.92
CA SER A 42 11.73 -10.31 0.19
C SER A 42 10.51 -11.12 0.58
N GLN A 43 9.77 -11.60 -0.41
CA GLN A 43 8.60 -12.42 -0.20
C GLN A 43 8.91 -13.84 -0.69
N GLN A 44 8.82 -14.80 0.22
CA GLN A 44 8.91 -16.22 -0.11
C GLN A 44 7.53 -16.73 -0.53
N ASP A 45 7.50 -17.69 -1.45
CA ASP A 45 6.31 -18.38 -1.95
C ASP A 45 5.23 -17.46 -2.55
N GLY A 46 5.59 -16.22 -2.87
CA GLY A 46 4.73 -15.24 -3.52
C GLY A 46 5.01 -15.10 -5.02
N LYS A 47 4.07 -14.50 -5.75
CA LYS A 47 4.35 -14.04 -7.12
C LYS A 47 5.34 -12.87 -7.08
N SER A 48 6.12 -12.75 -8.16
CA SER A 48 7.06 -11.64 -8.30
C SER A 48 6.37 -10.27 -8.34
N PHE A 49 7.06 -9.23 -7.87
CA PHE A 49 6.67 -7.84 -8.10
C PHE A 49 6.64 -7.52 -9.60
N ALA A 50 6.10 -6.36 -9.97
CA ALA A 50 5.99 -5.94 -11.37
C ALA A 50 7.32 -5.92 -12.15
N ASN A 51 8.45 -5.83 -11.45
CA ASN A 51 9.80 -5.93 -12.02
C ASN A 51 10.30 -7.37 -12.23
N GLY A 52 9.49 -8.39 -11.98
CA GLY A 52 9.84 -9.80 -12.10
C GLY A 52 10.64 -10.41 -10.93
N ASN A 53 10.93 -9.64 -9.90
CA ASN A 53 11.69 -10.07 -8.73
C ASN A 53 10.79 -10.27 -7.51
N THR A 54 11.15 -11.22 -6.64
CA THR A 54 10.52 -11.44 -5.33
C THR A 54 11.15 -10.57 -4.24
N THR A 55 12.26 -9.91 -4.54
CA THR A 55 12.98 -9.03 -3.62
C THR A 55 13.01 -7.62 -4.18
N ASN A 56 12.67 -6.64 -3.33
CA ASN A 56 12.74 -5.24 -3.67
C ASN A 56 13.61 -4.49 -2.66
N MET A 57 14.56 -3.71 -3.16
CA MET A 57 15.40 -2.85 -2.33
C MET A 57 14.70 -1.53 -2.11
N SER A 58 14.75 -1.04 -0.90
CA SER A 58 14.15 0.23 -0.48
C SER A 58 15.23 1.14 0.12
N PHE A 59 15.27 2.39 -0.34
CA PHE A 59 15.97 3.44 0.38
C PHE A 59 15.02 3.95 1.46
N ASP A 60 15.36 3.73 2.73
CA ASP A 60 14.40 3.94 3.81
C ASP A 60 14.60 5.26 4.54
N GLN A 61 15.84 5.69 4.73
CA GLN A 61 16.13 6.89 5.49
C GLN A 61 17.47 7.52 5.08
N ALA A 62 17.52 8.85 5.06
CA ALA A 62 18.74 9.63 5.07
C ALA A 62 18.54 10.90 5.89
N GLY A 63 19.50 11.22 6.72
CA GLY A 63 19.41 12.41 7.53
C GLY A 63 20.76 12.86 8.08
N PHE A 64 20.79 14.09 8.53
CA PHE A 64 21.96 14.64 9.21
C PHE A 64 21.54 15.52 10.39
N VAL A 65 22.41 15.60 11.36
CA VAL A 65 22.34 16.55 12.47
C VAL A 65 23.59 17.38 12.44
N TYR A 66 23.43 18.69 12.37
CA TYR A 66 24.51 19.64 12.55
C TYR A 66 24.45 20.18 13.98
N SER A 67 25.49 19.91 14.79
CA SER A 67 25.58 20.31 16.18
C SER A 67 26.63 21.39 16.36
N LYS A 68 26.22 22.55 16.86
CA LYS A 68 27.09 23.69 17.18
C LYS A 68 27.11 23.95 18.67
N ARG A 69 28.28 23.94 19.25
CA ARG A 69 28.47 24.34 20.64
C ARG A 69 28.26 25.83 20.81
N THR A 70 27.37 26.25 21.71
CA THR A 70 27.04 27.66 22.00
C THR A 70 27.51 28.12 23.38
N GLY A 71 27.87 27.19 24.26
CA GLY A 71 28.36 27.48 25.60
C GLY A 71 29.20 26.32 26.17
N ARG A 72 29.55 26.40 27.44
CA ARG A 72 30.40 25.36 28.07
C ARG A 72 29.74 23.96 27.99
N ASN A 73 28.44 23.88 28.26
CA ASN A 73 27.63 22.67 28.21
C ASN A 73 26.30 22.90 27.44
N SER A 74 26.34 23.79 26.43
CA SER A 74 25.15 24.14 25.65
C SER A 74 25.44 23.95 24.18
N PHE A 75 24.44 23.41 23.46
CA PHE A 75 24.51 23.10 22.05
C PHE A 75 23.24 23.56 21.32
N LEU A 76 23.39 24.01 20.11
CA LEU A 76 22.31 24.24 19.16
C LEU A 76 22.44 23.21 18.04
N ASN A 77 21.35 22.51 17.76
CA ASN A 77 21.28 21.46 16.78
C ASN A 77 20.28 21.79 15.68
N LEU A 78 20.69 21.60 14.44
CA LEU A 78 19.85 21.63 13.26
C LEU A 78 19.80 20.22 12.69
N ALA A 79 18.64 19.68 12.47
CA ALA A 79 18.47 18.36 11.89
C ALA A 79 17.57 18.38 10.68
N PHE A 80 17.92 17.55 9.72
CA PHE A 80 17.09 17.22 8.57
C PHE A 80 17.06 15.70 8.45
N ASN A 81 15.88 15.16 8.21
CA ASN A 81 15.68 13.75 8.02
C ASN A 81 14.67 13.51 6.91
N TYR A 82 14.98 12.61 6.01
CA TYR A 82 14.04 11.99 5.11
C TYR A 82 13.86 10.54 5.53
N HIS A 83 12.63 10.10 5.68
CA HIS A 83 12.36 8.70 5.95
C HIS A 83 11.08 8.21 5.28
N LYS A 84 11.00 6.91 5.03
CA LYS A 84 9.77 6.25 4.63
C LYS A 84 8.99 5.86 5.86
N SER A 85 7.86 6.53 6.09
CA SER A 85 6.98 6.23 7.21
C SER A 85 6.13 4.97 6.96
N ARG A 86 5.81 4.69 5.71
CA ARG A 86 5.09 3.48 5.32
C ARG A 86 5.56 2.94 3.98
N ASN A 87 5.61 1.62 3.89
CA ASN A 87 5.88 0.90 2.66
C ASN A 87 4.68 0.00 2.34
N PHE A 88 4.15 0.13 1.12
CA PHE A 88 2.99 -0.64 0.64
C PHE A 88 3.37 -1.78 -0.30
N ASN A 89 4.66 -2.08 -0.43
CA ASN A 89 5.12 -3.17 -1.28
C ASN A 89 4.75 -4.50 -0.64
N TYR A 90 3.65 -5.09 -1.10
CA TYR A 90 3.27 -6.45 -0.72
C TYR A 90 2.52 -7.15 -1.85
N ILE A 91 2.60 -8.46 -1.87
CA ILE A 91 1.89 -9.32 -2.80
C ILE A 91 0.92 -10.16 -1.97
N LEU A 92 -0.35 -10.11 -2.35
CA LEU A 92 -1.37 -11.00 -1.84
C LEU A 92 -1.74 -12.00 -2.93
N SER A 93 -1.55 -13.27 -2.65
CA SER A 93 -2.01 -14.36 -3.49
C SER A 93 -2.94 -15.25 -2.67
N ALA A 94 -4.12 -15.49 -3.19
CA ALA A 94 -5.10 -16.37 -2.59
C ALA A 94 -5.71 -17.26 -3.66
N ALA A 95 -5.87 -18.53 -3.36
CA ALA A 95 -6.56 -19.47 -4.21
C ALA A 95 -7.38 -20.43 -3.34
N GLY A 96 -8.50 -20.89 -3.87
CA GLY A 96 -9.34 -21.83 -3.14
C GLY A 96 -10.37 -22.48 -4.05
N ALA A 97 -10.93 -23.60 -3.57
CA ALA A 97 -12.02 -24.26 -4.24
C ALA A 97 -13.34 -23.52 -4.02
N LEU A 98 -14.16 -23.48 -5.05
CA LEU A 98 -15.52 -22.92 -5.01
C LEU A 98 -16.53 -24.03 -5.22
N LYS A 99 -17.68 -23.90 -4.56
CA LYS A 99 -18.81 -24.79 -4.76
C LYS A 99 -20.07 -23.95 -5.01
N GLY A 100 -20.64 -24.11 -6.21
CA GLY A 100 -21.88 -23.44 -6.58
C GLY A 100 -21.75 -21.94 -6.91
N ALA A 101 -20.55 -21.40 -6.99
CA ALA A 101 -20.32 -20.04 -7.44
C ALA A 101 -20.26 -19.96 -8.98
N SER A 102 -20.69 -18.87 -9.54
CA SER A 102 -20.62 -18.59 -10.98
C SER A 102 -20.56 -17.10 -11.21
N GLN A 103 -19.74 -16.66 -12.15
CA GLN A 103 -19.65 -15.25 -12.55
C GLN A 103 -20.86 -14.80 -13.38
N ASN A 104 -21.44 -15.70 -14.13
CA ASN A 104 -22.48 -15.40 -15.10
C ASN A 104 -23.88 -15.93 -14.75
N LYS A 105 -24.03 -16.59 -13.59
CA LYS A 105 -25.32 -17.11 -13.13
C LYS A 105 -26.37 -16.01 -12.95
N LEU A 106 -25.98 -14.85 -12.44
CA LEU A 106 -26.89 -13.74 -12.25
C LEU A 106 -27.40 -13.20 -13.60
N SER A 107 -26.53 -13.04 -14.57
CA SER A 107 -26.92 -12.61 -15.93
C SER A 107 -27.82 -13.64 -16.60
N TYR A 108 -27.51 -14.93 -16.43
CA TYR A 108 -28.38 -16.01 -16.90
C TYR A 108 -29.79 -15.94 -16.28
N MET A 109 -29.88 -15.79 -14.95
CA MET A 109 -31.16 -15.70 -14.25
C MET A 109 -31.98 -14.48 -14.69
N LYS A 110 -31.36 -13.31 -14.83
CA LYS A 110 -31.99 -12.10 -15.35
C LYS A 110 -32.56 -12.34 -16.77
N GLY A 111 -31.79 -12.99 -17.62
CA GLY A 111 -32.26 -13.36 -18.97
C GLY A 111 -33.43 -14.33 -18.97
N ALA A 112 -33.36 -15.36 -18.10
CA ALA A 112 -34.44 -16.38 -17.98
C ALA A 112 -35.74 -15.79 -17.41
N GLU A 113 -35.64 -14.76 -16.57
CA GLU A 113 -36.79 -14.03 -16.00
C GLU A 113 -37.35 -12.95 -16.98
N GLY A 114 -36.75 -12.79 -18.17
CA GLY A 114 -37.17 -11.80 -19.13
C GLY A 114 -36.94 -10.34 -18.72
N VAL A 115 -36.03 -10.13 -17.75
CA VAL A 115 -35.69 -8.79 -17.25
C VAL A 115 -35.02 -7.95 -18.33
N PHE A 116 -34.44 -8.59 -19.33
CA PHE A 116 -33.79 -7.90 -20.44
C PHE A 116 -34.66 -7.96 -21.70
N ASN A 117 -35.47 -6.95 -21.95
CA ASN A 117 -35.97 -6.67 -23.30
C ASN A 117 -34.84 -6.01 -24.11
N ILE A 118 -33.85 -6.81 -24.46
CA ILE A 118 -32.60 -6.33 -25.05
C ILE A 118 -32.80 -5.95 -26.54
N TYR A 119 -33.82 -6.48 -27.16
CA TYR A 119 -34.12 -6.23 -28.59
C TYR A 119 -35.52 -5.70 -28.73
N ASN A 120 -35.65 -4.66 -29.55
CA ASN A 120 -36.96 -4.24 -30.03
C ASN A 120 -37.48 -5.23 -31.11
N ASP A 121 -38.72 -5.04 -31.56
CA ASP A 121 -39.36 -5.88 -32.59
C ASP A 121 -38.59 -5.92 -33.93
N ASN A 122 -37.67 -4.98 -34.14
CA ASN A 122 -36.81 -4.91 -35.33
C ASN A 122 -35.42 -5.54 -35.09
N GLY A 123 -35.18 -6.20 -33.94
CA GLY A 123 -33.92 -6.81 -33.61
C GLY A 123 -32.80 -5.83 -33.20
N THR A 124 -33.15 -4.58 -32.90
CA THR A 124 -32.18 -3.58 -32.45
C THR A 124 -31.97 -3.70 -30.95
N PHE A 125 -30.72 -3.73 -30.54
CA PHE A 125 -30.32 -3.78 -29.12
C PHE A 125 -30.72 -2.48 -28.39
N LEU A 126 -31.54 -2.63 -27.36
CA LEU A 126 -31.97 -1.52 -26.50
C LEU A 126 -31.10 -1.50 -25.24
N ALA A 127 -30.20 -0.53 -25.18
CA ALA A 127 -29.20 -0.42 -24.08
C ALA A 127 -29.72 0.30 -22.83
N ASP A 128 -31.00 0.62 -22.75
CA ASP A 128 -31.51 1.61 -21.77
C ASP A 128 -32.20 1.02 -20.52
N ASP A 129 -32.02 -0.26 -20.26
CA ASP A 129 -32.52 -0.79 -18.98
C ASP A 129 -31.45 -0.61 -17.89
N ASN A 130 -31.78 0.17 -16.83
CA ASN A 130 -30.94 0.38 -15.66
C ASN A 130 -30.56 -0.92 -14.93
N SER A 131 -31.20 -2.03 -15.27
CA SER A 131 -30.88 -3.36 -14.74
C SER A 131 -29.79 -4.09 -15.53
N PHE A 132 -29.43 -3.60 -16.73
CA PHE A 132 -28.44 -4.20 -17.63
C PHE A 132 -27.04 -3.66 -17.33
N SER A 133 -26.20 -4.50 -16.72
CA SER A 133 -24.83 -4.13 -16.36
C SER A 133 -23.84 -4.50 -17.47
N GLN A 134 -22.61 -3.97 -17.36
CA GLN A 134 -21.51 -4.35 -18.24
C GLN A 134 -21.21 -5.86 -18.19
N VAL A 135 -21.44 -6.52 -17.06
CA VAL A 135 -21.27 -7.98 -16.92
C VAL A 135 -22.33 -8.72 -17.74
N ASP A 136 -23.57 -8.22 -17.74
CA ASP A 136 -24.65 -8.79 -18.55
C ASP A 136 -24.35 -8.64 -20.05
N TYR A 137 -23.85 -7.48 -20.46
CA TYR A 137 -23.39 -7.25 -21.82
C TYR A 137 -22.30 -8.23 -22.25
N LEU A 138 -21.29 -8.46 -21.39
CA LEU A 138 -20.23 -9.42 -21.66
C LEU A 138 -20.77 -10.85 -21.73
N TYR A 139 -21.72 -11.21 -20.87
CA TYR A 139 -22.36 -12.52 -20.89
C TYR A 139 -23.02 -12.81 -22.22
N TYR A 140 -23.83 -11.87 -22.72
CA TYR A 140 -24.52 -12.02 -24.02
C TYR A 140 -23.56 -12.08 -25.20
N ASN A 141 -22.50 -11.28 -25.17
CA ASN A 141 -21.51 -11.27 -26.24
C ASN A 141 -20.49 -12.44 -26.17
N ALA A 142 -20.44 -13.16 -25.08
CA ALA A 142 -19.59 -14.35 -24.96
C ALA A 142 -20.17 -15.60 -25.63
N LEU A 143 -21.36 -15.50 -26.22
CA LEU A 143 -22.06 -16.60 -26.91
C LEU A 143 -22.20 -17.87 -26.06
N LEU A 144 -22.50 -17.71 -24.76
CA LEU A 144 -22.74 -18.82 -23.86
C LEU A 144 -24.10 -19.44 -24.10
N SER A 145 -24.26 -20.02 -25.27
CA SER A 145 -25.43 -20.79 -25.69
C SER A 145 -25.01 -22.22 -26.04
N ASP A 146 -25.89 -23.16 -25.82
CA ASP A 146 -25.72 -24.55 -26.27
C ASP A 146 -25.99 -24.68 -27.79
N ALA A 147 -25.92 -25.92 -28.29
CA ALA A 147 -26.16 -26.21 -29.70
C ALA A 147 -27.59 -25.86 -30.18
N ASP A 148 -28.54 -25.80 -29.27
CA ASP A 148 -29.95 -25.46 -29.53
C ASP A 148 -30.23 -23.96 -29.35
N GLY A 149 -29.17 -23.16 -29.03
CA GLY A 149 -29.27 -21.71 -28.83
C GLY A 149 -29.76 -21.30 -27.44
N ALA A 150 -29.96 -22.24 -26.52
CA ALA A 150 -30.32 -21.94 -25.14
C ALA A 150 -29.12 -21.41 -24.34
N PHE A 151 -29.34 -20.32 -23.63
CA PHE A 151 -28.29 -19.77 -22.74
C PHE A 151 -28.04 -20.67 -21.53
N TYR A 152 -26.81 -20.73 -21.11
CA TYR A 152 -26.39 -21.44 -19.90
C TYR A 152 -25.37 -20.67 -19.08
N TYR A 153 -25.06 -21.15 -17.91
CA TYR A 153 -23.99 -20.60 -17.08
C TYR A 153 -23.06 -21.72 -16.60
N ASN A 154 -21.79 -21.34 -16.38
CA ASN A 154 -20.78 -22.24 -15.89
C ASN A 154 -20.53 -22.02 -14.41
N ASN A 155 -20.44 -23.12 -13.65
CA ASN A 155 -19.97 -23.06 -12.28
C ASN A 155 -18.46 -22.97 -12.23
N ALA A 156 -17.98 -22.04 -11.42
CA ALA A 156 -16.57 -21.96 -11.08
C ALA A 156 -16.21 -23.03 -10.06
N THR A 157 -15.13 -23.75 -10.32
CA THR A 157 -14.60 -24.80 -9.44
C THR A 157 -13.52 -24.27 -8.50
N ASN A 158 -12.89 -23.18 -8.87
CA ASN A 158 -11.83 -22.55 -8.08
C ASN A 158 -11.79 -21.05 -8.34
N TYR A 159 -11.14 -20.32 -7.44
CA TYR A 159 -10.74 -18.93 -7.67
C TYR A 159 -9.25 -18.79 -7.45
N MET A 160 -8.68 -17.81 -8.14
CA MET A 160 -7.35 -17.34 -7.90
C MET A 160 -7.36 -15.80 -7.91
N PHE A 161 -6.89 -15.24 -6.82
CA PHE A 161 -6.77 -13.80 -6.64
C PHE A 161 -5.29 -13.44 -6.45
N ASN A 162 -4.81 -12.53 -7.28
CA ASN A 162 -3.44 -12.03 -7.17
C ASN A 162 -3.46 -10.52 -7.19
N ARG A 163 -2.85 -9.92 -6.19
CA ARG A 163 -2.71 -8.47 -6.07
C ARG A 163 -1.30 -8.12 -5.64
N ALA A 164 -0.63 -7.30 -6.44
CA ALA A 164 0.62 -6.66 -6.06
C ALA A 164 0.35 -5.18 -5.80
N ASN A 165 0.70 -4.71 -4.62
CA ASN A 165 0.71 -3.31 -4.28
C ASN A 165 2.14 -2.81 -4.27
N THR A 166 2.34 -1.58 -4.75
CA THR A 166 3.61 -0.87 -4.71
C THR A 166 3.37 0.56 -4.27
N GLY A 167 4.32 1.15 -3.58
CA GLY A 167 4.25 2.53 -3.15
C GLY A 167 4.81 2.73 -1.75
N TYR A 168 4.97 3.97 -1.39
CA TYR A 168 5.43 4.35 -0.06
C TYR A 168 4.97 5.78 0.28
N ILE A 169 5.00 6.11 1.56
CA ILE A 169 4.88 7.48 2.06
C ILE A 169 6.28 7.91 2.50
N GLY A 170 6.80 8.97 1.88
CA GLY A 170 8.05 9.62 2.29
C GLY A 170 7.75 10.89 3.09
N GLU A 171 8.46 11.08 4.18
CA GLU A 171 8.35 12.23 5.06
C GLU A 171 9.67 12.96 5.13
N TYR A 172 9.58 14.28 5.23
CA TYR A 172 10.72 15.18 5.39
C TYR A 172 10.55 15.94 6.69
N ASP A 173 11.50 15.76 7.60
CA ASP A 173 11.48 16.40 8.90
C ASP A 173 12.58 17.45 8.99
N PHE A 174 12.25 18.60 9.53
CA PHE A 174 13.19 19.64 9.92
C PHE A 174 13.05 19.88 11.41
N ASN A 175 14.17 19.99 12.09
CA ASN A 175 14.18 20.24 13.52
C ASN A 175 15.25 21.28 13.87
N ILE A 176 14.87 22.16 14.77
CA ILE A 176 15.78 23.09 15.48
C ILE A 176 15.64 22.75 16.96
N SER A 177 16.71 22.32 17.57
CA SER A 177 16.70 21.94 18.96
C SER A 177 17.97 22.42 19.68
N GLY A 178 17.89 22.47 20.98
CA GLY A 178 19.05 22.89 21.76
C GLY A 178 19.02 22.31 23.16
N ASN A 179 20.19 22.31 23.78
CA ASN A 179 20.30 22.11 25.20
C ASN A 179 20.93 23.33 25.89
N ILE A 180 20.50 23.59 27.08
CA ILE A 180 21.01 24.67 27.94
C ILE A 180 21.62 24.01 29.20
N ASN A 181 22.93 24.09 29.29
CA ASN A 181 23.72 23.57 30.42
C ASN A 181 23.45 22.08 30.76
N ASP A 182 23.13 21.25 29.77
CA ASP A 182 22.75 19.85 29.92
C ASP A 182 21.58 19.61 30.92
N ARG A 183 20.73 20.60 31.12
CA ARG A 183 19.58 20.53 32.05
C ARG A 183 18.23 20.74 31.37
N VAL A 184 18.18 21.61 30.38
CA VAL A 184 16.93 21.93 29.65
C VAL A 184 17.14 21.60 28.18
N TYR A 185 16.23 20.80 27.63
CA TYR A 185 16.23 20.42 26.24
C TYR A 185 14.95 20.94 25.59
N LEU A 186 15.11 21.63 24.48
CA LEU A 186 14.04 22.27 23.72
C LEU A 186 14.15 21.81 22.25
N GLY A 187 13.02 21.65 21.58
CA GLY A 187 12.94 21.31 20.16
C GLY A 187 11.58 21.60 19.59
#